data_f26a21b2ee188e88f78eedf3871dde2f
#
_entry.id   f26a21b2ee188e88f78eedf3871dde2f
#
_cell.length_a   1.000
_cell.length_b   1.000
_cell.length_c   1.000
_cell.angle_alpha   90.00
_cell.angle_beta   90.00
_cell.angle_gamma   90.00
#
_symmetry.space_group_name_H-M   'P 1'
#
loop_
_entity.id
_entity.type
_entity.pdbx_description
1 polymer ?
#
loop_
_entity_poly.entity_id
_entity_poly.type
_entity_poly.pdbx_seq_one_letter_code
_entity_poly.pdbx_strand_id
1 'polypeptide(L)'
;MTLAATSPRGAHRAPSVSRTGLRAAAAVLLLTAGSGGLLLAASTASAAAVPVPLGTATSFAVIAGTTVTSATPSTVSGDIGLSPGTSVTGAFVQTNGTQHVNDTLAQNAQTDLTAAYLNAAAQSPTTSVVGNLSGQTLVPGVYGSASSLLLSGTVPLTLDGANNPSSVFVIKAGSTLTTGTGSSIVLTRGAQACNVFFQVGSSATLGTSSTFQGSVLALESITATTGATVVGRLLARNGAVTLDGNTITRPSCAAAVPGDSATPTATVSPVPTTPGSPAPTTAPSPPTGPPVLEGSPPTLAPPHNDSSTDGQVSRVPSGGVPAGDGSLLTAGSGPLDAPRGPLALTVALLGATAVLRSRAHTR
;
A
#
# COMPACT_ATOMS: atom_id res chain seq x y z
N MET A 1 42.46 -74.61 -17.69
CA MET A 1 43.13 -74.62 -16.38
C MET A 1 42.26 -73.86 -15.39
N THR A 2 41.74 -74.64 -14.48
CA THR A 2 40.77 -74.39 -13.41
C THR A 2 41.41 -73.67 -12.23
N LEU A 3 40.69 -72.80 -11.58
CA LEU A 3 40.79 -72.51 -10.13
C LEU A 3 39.76 -71.39 -9.87
N ALA A 4 38.61 -71.64 -9.34
CA ALA A 4 38.12 -72.05 -8.03
C ALA A 4 38.30 -71.02 -6.91
N ALA A 5 37.16 -70.49 -6.52
CA ALA A 5 36.63 -70.24 -5.17
C ALA A 5 37.37 -69.27 -4.24
N THR A 6 36.70 -68.39 -3.55
CA THR A 6 36.08 -68.65 -2.26
C THR A 6 35.43 -67.37 -1.70
N SER A 7 34.19 -67.49 -1.30
CA SER A 7 33.46 -66.53 -0.49
C SER A 7 33.82 -66.70 1.02
N PRO A 8 33.73 -65.68 1.85
CA PRO A 8 33.04 -65.96 3.09
C PRO A 8 31.90 -64.91 3.42
N ARG A 9 30.80 -65.53 3.82
CA ARG A 9 29.65 -64.95 4.49
C ARG A 9 30.08 -64.33 5.84
N GLY A 10 29.77 -63.09 6.06
CA GLY A 10 29.72 -62.47 7.37
C GLY A 10 28.29 -62.00 7.66
N ALA A 11 27.55 -62.79 8.37
CA ALA A 11 26.21 -62.44 8.85
C ALA A 11 26.35 -61.54 10.08
N HIS A 12 26.01 -60.26 9.98
CA HIS A 12 25.77 -59.40 11.13
C HIS A 12 24.25 -59.43 11.49
N ARG A 13 24.05 -60.06 12.64
CA ARG A 13 22.79 -60.21 13.35
C ARG A 13 22.29 -58.86 13.86
N ALA A 14 21.11 -58.40 13.42
CA ALA A 14 20.45 -57.22 13.95
C ALA A 14 19.94 -57.49 15.40
N PRO A 15 20.02 -56.54 16.31
CA PRO A 15 19.41 -56.67 17.62
C PRO A 15 17.89 -56.55 17.55
N SER A 16 17.22 -57.52 18.12
CA SER A 16 15.79 -57.52 18.34
C SER A 16 15.38 -56.49 19.37
N VAL A 17 14.62 -55.46 19.00
CA VAL A 17 13.98 -54.54 19.94
C VAL A 17 12.77 -55.22 20.55
N SER A 18 12.85 -55.46 21.85
CA SER A 18 11.78 -56.07 22.67
C SER A 18 10.55 -55.17 22.73
N ARG A 19 9.39 -55.71 22.33
CA ARG A 19 8.08 -55.06 22.37
C ARG A 19 7.37 -55.15 23.74
N THR A 20 8.09 -54.85 24.82
CA THR A 20 7.54 -54.97 26.18
C THR A 20 7.56 -53.66 26.97
N GLY A 21 7.19 -52.55 26.36
CA GLY A 21 7.20 -51.24 27.05
C GLY A 21 6.00 -50.32 26.74
N LEU A 22 4.98 -50.80 26.01
CA LEU A 22 3.90 -49.90 25.55
C LEU A 22 2.50 -50.31 26.05
N ARG A 23 2.39 -50.73 27.34
CA ARG A 23 1.09 -51.08 27.96
C ARG A 23 0.84 -50.44 29.34
N ALA A 24 1.59 -49.41 29.74
CA ALA A 24 1.42 -48.79 31.05
C ALA A 24 1.13 -47.28 31.00
N ALA A 25 0.77 -46.72 29.85
CA ALA A 25 0.44 -45.27 29.74
C ALA A 25 -1.01 -45.00 29.30
N ALA A 26 -1.91 -46.00 29.34
CA ALA A 26 -3.30 -45.86 28.87
C ALA A 26 -4.35 -45.91 29.98
N ALA A 27 -3.97 -45.73 31.26
CA ALA A 27 -4.92 -45.93 32.37
C ALA A 27 -5.00 -44.73 33.38
N VAL A 28 -4.55 -43.51 33.03
CA VAL A 28 -4.68 -42.34 33.90
C VAL A 28 -5.39 -41.14 33.23
N LEU A 29 -6.14 -41.36 32.15
CA LEU A 29 -6.83 -40.24 31.47
C LEU A 29 -8.37 -40.44 31.47
N LEU A 30 -8.94 -40.91 32.57
CA LEU A 30 -10.39 -41.16 32.63
C LEU A 30 -10.99 -40.81 34.01
N LEU A 31 -10.59 -39.72 34.62
CA LEU A 31 -11.28 -39.17 35.81
C LEU A 31 -11.08 -37.66 35.99
N THR A 32 -11.40 -36.84 34.97
CA THR A 32 -11.74 -35.41 35.15
C THR A 32 -12.78 -34.98 34.13
N ALA A 33 -13.87 -35.73 34.01
CA ALA A 33 -15.09 -35.31 33.31
C ALA A 33 -15.94 -34.55 34.33
N GLY A 34 -15.74 -33.23 34.51
CA GLY A 34 -16.55 -32.53 35.50
C GLY A 34 -16.20 -31.04 35.70
N SER A 35 -15.75 -30.34 34.65
CA SER A 35 -15.83 -28.90 34.64
C SER A 35 -15.82 -28.45 33.16
N GLY A 36 -17.01 -28.15 32.65
CA GLY A 36 -17.23 -27.67 31.30
C GLY A 36 -16.55 -26.29 31.12
N GLY A 37 -15.27 -26.29 30.90
CA GLY A 37 -14.53 -25.16 30.36
C GLY A 37 -14.88 -25.05 28.88
N LEU A 38 -15.85 -24.22 28.53
CA LEU A 38 -16.10 -23.74 27.19
C LEU A 38 -14.85 -22.98 26.75
N LEU A 39 -13.92 -23.67 26.11
CA LEU A 39 -12.82 -23.01 25.36
C LEU A 39 -13.51 -22.23 24.24
N LEU A 40 -13.89 -20.98 24.52
CA LEU A 40 -14.14 -19.99 23.50
C LEU A 40 -12.81 -19.86 22.74
N ALA A 41 -12.68 -20.56 21.64
CA ALA A 41 -11.69 -20.25 20.63
C ALA A 41 -11.99 -18.81 20.20
N ALA A 42 -11.27 -17.84 20.78
CA ALA A 42 -11.25 -16.50 20.29
C ALA A 42 -10.73 -16.59 18.86
N SER A 43 -11.63 -16.66 17.87
CA SER A 43 -11.31 -16.43 16.49
C SER A 43 -10.76 -15.00 16.46
N THR A 44 -9.44 -14.87 16.30
CA THR A 44 -8.83 -13.59 15.98
C THR A 44 -9.43 -13.16 14.65
N ALA A 45 -10.45 -12.31 14.71
CA ALA A 45 -10.99 -11.68 13.52
C ALA A 45 -9.83 -10.94 12.88
N SER A 46 -9.33 -11.45 11.77
CA SER A 46 -8.34 -10.76 10.94
C SER A 46 -8.98 -9.43 10.54
N ALA A 47 -8.37 -8.31 10.91
CA ALA A 47 -8.90 -7.01 10.56
C ALA A 47 -9.00 -6.92 9.03
N ALA A 48 -10.22 -6.78 8.52
CA ALA A 48 -10.45 -6.60 7.09
C ALA A 48 -9.76 -5.32 6.62
N ALA A 49 -9.24 -5.31 5.40
CA ALA A 49 -8.72 -4.09 4.79
C ALA A 49 -9.82 -3.03 4.74
N VAL A 50 -9.48 -1.81 5.11
CA VAL A 50 -10.38 -0.66 5.08
C VAL A 50 -10.06 0.18 3.85
N PRO A 51 -11.09 0.70 3.12
CA PRO A 51 -10.85 1.62 2.01
C PRO A 51 -9.97 2.79 2.43
N VAL A 52 -9.01 3.15 1.57
CA VAL A 52 -8.12 4.28 1.80
C VAL A 52 -8.80 5.55 1.28
N PRO A 53 -9.15 6.51 2.16
CA PRO A 53 -9.83 7.73 1.75
C PRO A 53 -8.85 8.66 1.01
N LEU A 54 -9.07 8.89 -0.27
CA LEU A 54 -8.22 9.77 -1.09
C LEU A 54 -8.66 11.24 -1.07
N GLY A 55 -9.83 11.57 -0.49
CA GLY A 55 -10.34 12.94 -0.45
C GLY A 55 -10.35 13.61 -1.83
N THR A 56 -9.81 14.83 -1.91
CA THR A 56 -9.67 15.58 -3.17
C THR A 56 -8.73 14.92 -4.17
N ALA A 57 -7.76 14.10 -3.71
CA ALA A 57 -6.89 13.31 -4.60
C ALA A 57 -7.65 12.27 -5.44
N THR A 58 -8.94 12.03 -5.17
CA THR A 58 -9.77 11.09 -5.93
C THR A 58 -9.95 11.52 -7.40
N SER A 59 -9.97 12.82 -7.71
CA SER A 59 -10.11 13.33 -9.08
C SER A 59 -8.83 13.21 -9.90
N PHE A 60 -7.69 13.03 -9.24
CA PHE A 60 -6.40 13.01 -9.89
C PHE A 60 -6.02 11.59 -10.38
N ALA A 61 -5.48 11.53 -11.59
CA ALA A 61 -4.80 10.36 -12.12
C ALA A 61 -3.29 10.38 -11.77
N VAL A 62 -2.70 11.58 -11.69
CA VAL A 62 -1.30 11.81 -11.36
C VAL A 62 -1.19 12.94 -10.34
N ILE A 63 -0.44 12.71 -9.25
CA ILE A 63 -0.04 13.76 -8.30
C ILE A 63 1.46 13.63 -8.04
N ALA A 64 2.18 14.76 -8.03
CA ALA A 64 3.59 14.82 -7.67
C ALA A 64 3.89 15.95 -6.68
N GLY A 65 4.97 15.77 -5.90
CA GLY A 65 5.47 16.80 -4.99
C GLY A 65 6.40 17.80 -5.66
N THR A 66 7.27 17.35 -6.57
CA THR A 66 8.32 18.20 -7.15
C THR A 66 8.15 18.51 -8.63
N THR A 67 7.96 17.50 -9.48
CA THR A 67 7.81 17.65 -10.93
C THR A 67 6.92 16.55 -11.52
N VAL A 68 6.24 16.87 -12.61
CA VAL A 68 5.62 15.88 -13.51
C VAL A 68 6.29 16.00 -14.87
N THR A 69 6.83 14.89 -15.38
CA THR A 69 7.55 14.89 -16.66
C THR A 69 7.03 13.75 -17.56
N SER A 70 6.88 14.02 -18.85
CA SER A 70 6.59 12.99 -19.85
C SER A 70 7.63 13.05 -20.97
N ALA A 71 8.46 12.00 -21.06
CA ALA A 71 9.54 11.95 -22.04
C ALA A 71 8.98 11.82 -23.48
N THR A 72 7.99 10.96 -23.68
CA THR A 72 7.19 10.89 -24.90
C THR A 72 5.71 11.13 -24.53
N PRO A 73 4.85 11.54 -25.50
CA PRO A 73 3.46 11.90 -25.19
C PRO A 73 2.72 10.79 -24.44
N SER A 74 2.24 11.11 -23.23
CA SER A 74 1.45 10.21 -22.40
C SER A 74 -0.02 10.62 -22.39
N THR A 75 -0.93 9.64 -22.42
CA THR A 75 -2.38 9.86 -22.30
C THR A 75 -2.80 9.74 -20.84
N VAL A 76 -3.42 10.79 -20.30
CA VAL A 76 -3.88 10.82 -18.89
C VAL A 76 -5.37 11.15 -18.86
N SER A 77 -6.18 10.22 -18.38
CA SER A 77 -7.60 10.41 -18.12
C SER A 77 -7.84 10.68 -16.62
N GLY A 78 -8.05 11.94 -16.28
CA GLY A 78 -8.16 12.49 -14.93
C GLY A 78 -7.26 13.71 -14.75
N ASP A 79 -7.29 14.32 -13.56
CA ASP A 79 -6.48 15.49 -13.26
C ASP A 79 -4.99 15.14 -13.07
N ILE A 80 -4.13 16.08 -13.44
CA ILE A 80 -2.70 16.06 -13.13
C ILE A 80 -2.44 17.15 -12.08
N GLY A 81 -1.93 16.77 -10.91
CA GLY A 81 -1.64 17.67 -9.79
C GLY A 81 -0.15 17.76 -9.49
N LEU A 82 0.29 18.96 -9.18
CA LEU A 82 1.66 19.25 -8.75
C LEU A 82 1.65 20.27 -7.64
N SER A 83 2.16 19.94 -6.47
CA SER A 83 2.36 20.86 -5.35
C SER A 83 3.34 20.26 -4.33
N PRO A 84 4.29 21.01 -3.76
CA PRO A 84 4.60 22.44 -3.96
C PRO A 84 5.38 22.75 -5.24
N GLY A 85 5.79 21.72 -6.01
CA GLY A 85 6.48 21.90 -7.27
C GLY A 85 5.67 22.71 -8.29
N THR A 86 6.37 23.25 -9.31
CA THR A 86 5.77 24.12 -10.31
C THR A 86 6.09 23.72 -11.74
N SER A 87 6.84 22.64 -11.95
CA SER A 87 7.31 22.23 -13.28
C SER A 87 6.58 20.99 -13.78
N VAL A 88 5.67 21.19 -14.74
CA VAL A 88 5.08 20.12 -15.57
C VAL A 88 5.68 20.23 -16.96
N THR A 89 6.41 19.20 -17.40
CA THR A 89 7.17 19.22 -18.66
C THR A 89 6.85 18.00 -19.53
N GLY A 90 6.99 18.17 -20.83
CA GLY A 90 6.68 17.15 -21.84
C GLY A 90 5.26 17.29 -22.39
N ALA A 91 4.86 16.29 -23.22
CA ALA A 91 3.56 16.31 -23.87
C ALA A 91 2.58 15.36 -23.16
N PHE A 92 1.39 15.86 -22.91
CA PHE A 92 0.28 15.10 -22.32
C PHE A 92 -0.96 15.23 -23.21
N VAL A 93 -1.56 14.09 -23.54
CA VAL A 93 -2.92 14.05 -24.06
C VAL A 93 -3.84 13.84 -22.86
N GLN A 94 -4.38 14.94 -22.34
CA GLN A 94 -5.23 14.89 -21.15
C GLN A 94 -6.70 14.81 -21.54
N THR A 95 -7.42 13.87 -20.91
CA THR A 95 -8.86 13.67 -21.10
C THR A 95 -9.53 13.57 -19.72
N ASN A 96 -10.76 14.04 -19.62
CA ASN A 96 -11.57 13.99 -18.40
C ASN A 96 -10.87 14.59 -17.16
N GLY A 97 -10.10 15.67 -17.36
CA GLY A 97 -9.39 16.36 -16.28
C GLY A 97 -8.58 17.55 -16.79
N THR A 98 -7.97 18.26 -15.87
CA THR A 98 -7.15 19.45 -16.10
C THR A 98 -5.85 19.38 -15.30
N GLN A 99 -4.88 20.25 -15.63
CA GLN A 99 -3.63 20.40 -14.88
C GLN A 99 -3.82 21.41 -13.76
N HIS A 100 -3.39 21.05 -12.57
CA HIS A 100 -3.40 21.86 -11.36
C HIS A 100 -1.96 22.00 -10.87
N VAL A 101 -1.38 23.19 -11.03
CA VAL A 101 0.02 23.45 -10.68
C VAL A 101 0.07 24.45 -9.54
N ASN A 102 0.38 23.96 -8.37
CA ASN A 102 0.51 24.71 -7.11
C ASN A 102 -0.71 25.62 -6.80
N ASP A 103 -1.88 25.26 -7.33
CA ASP A 103 -3.15 25.88 -7.00
C ASP A 103 -3.78 25.22 -5.76
N THR A 104 -4.88 25.80 -5.27
CA THR A 104 -5.55 25.32 -4.06
C THR A 104 -6.01 23.87 -4.19
N LEU A 105 -6.43 23.43 -5.39
CA LEU A 105 -6.89 22.05 -5.59
C LEU A 105 -5.74 21.05 -5.52
N ALA A 106 -4.59 21.36 -6.13
CA ALA A 106 -3.37 20.56 -6.03
C ALA A 106 -2.83 20.50 -4.59
N GLN A 107 -2.86 21.62 -3.86
CA GLN A 107 -2.42 21.71 -2.47
C GLN A 107 -3.31 20.83 -1.56
N ASN A 108 -4.62 20.92 -1.71
CA ASN A 108 -5.57 20.10 -0.98
C ASN A 108 -5.37 18.62 -1.31
N ALA A 109 -5.18 18.29 -2.60
CA ALA A 109 -4.95 16.92 -3.05
C ALA A 109 -3.66 16.31 -2.45
N GLN A 110 -2.59 17.09 -2.32
CA GLN A 110 -1.36 16.66 -1.64
C GLN A 110 -1.55 16.46 -0.14
N THR A 111 -2.35 17.30 0.50
CA THR A 111 -2.71 17.13 1.91
C THR A 111 -3.50 15.85 2.13
N ASP A 112 -4.51 15.61 1.29
CA ASP A 112 -5.34 14.42 1.34
C ASP A 112 -4.55 13.16 0.97
N LEU A 113 -3.63 13.24 -0.01
CA LEU A 113 -2.72 12.14 -0.34
C LEU A 113 -1.84 11.79 0.87
N THR A 114 -1.36 12.79 1.60
CA THR A 114 -0.58 12.56 2.82
C THR A 114 -1.40 11.81 3.87
N ALA A 115 -2.65 12.22 4.10
CA ALA A 115 -3.56 11.54 5.01
C ALA A 115 -3.88 10.10 4.54
N ALA A 116 -4.13 9.91 3.25
CA ALA A 116 -4.38 8.60 2.64
C ALA A 116 -3.18 7.66 2.76
N TYR A 117 -1.98 8.16 2.50
CA TYR A 117 -0.74 7.41 2.67
C TYR A 117 -0.55 6.93 4.12
N LEU A 118 -0.75 7.81 5.09
CA LEU A 118 -0.64 7.48 6.52
C LEU A 118 -1.74 6.50 6.94
N ASN A 119 -2.96 6.65 6.42
CA ASN A 119 -4.06 5.71 6.65
C ASN A 119 -3.69 4.30 6.14
N ALA A 120 -3.20 4.18 4.91
CA ALA A 120 -2.76 2.89 4.35
C ALA A 120 -1.58 2.31 5.15
N ALA A 121 -0.62 3.14 5.57
CA ALA A 121 0.53 2.72 6.37
C ALA A 121 0.12 2.21 7.76
N ALA A 122 -0.90 2.80 8.39
CA ALA A 122 -1.38 2.42 9.71
C ALA A 122 -2.17 1.10 9.73
N GLN A 123 -2.70 0.64 8.59
CA GLN A 123 -3.41 -0.63 8.52
C GLN A 123 -2.45 -1.79 8.83
N SER A 124 -2.79 -2.60 9.82
CA SER A 124 -1.97 -3.74 10.21
C SER A 124 -2.02 -4.84 9.15
N PRO A 125 -0.88 -5.34 8.64
CA PRO A 125 -0.86 -6.45 7.70
C PRO A 125 -1.47 -7.71 8.33
N THR A 126 -2.42 -8.31 7.62
CA THR A 126 -2.98 -9.62 7.98
C THR A 126 -2.13 -10.76 7.42
N THR A 127 -1.37 -10.46 6.38
CA THR A 127 -0.50 -11.41 5.68
C THR A 127 0.84 -10.76 5.35
N SER A 128 1.93 -11.41 5.72
CA SER A 128 3.27 -11.02 5.29
C SER A 128 3.54 -11.55 3.88
N VAL A 129 4.03 -10.68 3.01
CA VAL A 129 4.47 -11.02 1.65
C VAL A 129 5.91 -10.60 1.45
N VAL A 130 6.65 -11.34 0.65
CA VAL A 130 8.06 -11.05 0.39
C VAL A 130 8.43 -11.28 -1.07
N GLY A 131 9.31 -10.45 -1.58
CA GLY A 131 9.91 -10.62 -2.89
C GLY A 131 8.94 -10.42 -4.04
N ASN A 132 8.80 -11.44 -4.89
CA ASN A 132 8.02 -11.37 -6.12
C ASN A 132 6.58 -11.84 -5.91
N LEU A 133 5.62 -10.98 -6.26
CA LEU A 133 4.18 -11.26 -6.20
C LEU A 133 3.62 -11.88 -7.49
N SER A 134 4.39 -11.96 -8.57
CA SER A 134 3.94 -12.55 -9.84
C SER A 134 3.55 -14.01 -9.64
N GLY A 135 2.43 -14.41 -10.23
CA GLY A 135 1.87 -15.75 -10.10
C GLY A 135 1.10 -16.00 -8.80
N GLN A 136 1.06 -15.04 -7.89
CA GLN A 136 0.26 -15.16 -6.67
C GLN A 136 -1.20 -14.75 -6.93
N THR A 137 -2.12 -15.34 -6.16
CA THR A 137 -3.51 -14.91 -6.07
C THR A 137 -3.75 -14.39 -4.67
N LEU A 138 -4.12 -13.11 -4.56
CA LEU A 138 -4.44 -12.47 -3.30
C LEU A 138 -5.95 -12.28 -3.17
N VAL A 139 -6.47 -12.52 -1.99
CA VAL A 139 -7.86 -12.23 -1.59
C VAL A 139 -7.94 -10.87 -0.87
N PRO A 140 -9.13 -10.29 -0.62
CA PRO A 140 -9.24 -9.01 0.07
C PRO A 140 -8.51 -9.01 1.42
N GLY A 141 -7.71 -7.98 1.67
CA GLY A 141 -6.91 -7.92 2.89
C GLY A 141 -5.78 -6.90 2.85
N VAL A 142 -5.01 -6.86 3.94
CA VAL A 142 -3.82 -6.03 4.08
C VAL A 142 -2.58 -6.90 4.00
N TYR A 143 -1.73 -6.66 3.03
CA TYR A 143 -0.49 -7.39 2.77
C TYR A 143 0.69 -6.49 3.08
N GLY A 144 1.68 -6.99 3.80
CA GLY A 144 2.84 -6.20 4.20
C GLY A 144 4.16 -6.88 3.90
N SER A 145 5.10 -6.11 3.34
CA SER A 145 6.51 -6.47 3.24
C SER A 145 7.34 -5.44 3.98
N ALA A 146 8.30 -5.88 4.77
CA ALA A 146 9.30 -5.00 5.40
C ALA A 146 10.33 -4.46 4.41
N SER A 147 10.40 -5.03 3.21
CA SER A 147 11.37 -4.70 2.17
C SER A 147 10.67 -4.30 0.86
N SER A 148 11.42 -4.35 -0.24
CA SER A 148 10.89 -4.10 -1.59
C SER A 148 9.95 -5.23 -2.04
N LEU A 149 8.98 -4.86 -2.90
CA LEU A 149 8.11 -5.78 -3.61
C LEU A 149 8.40 -5.72 -5.11
N LEU A 150 8.30 -6.88 -5.75
CA LEU A 150 8.50 -7.05 -7.17
C LEU A 150 7.24 -7.66 -7.81
N LEU A 151 6.94 -7.24 -9.03
CA LEU A 151 6.08 -7.95 -9.97
C LEU A 151 6.92 -8.22 -11.22
N SER A 152 7.63 -9.34 -11.26
CA SER A 152 8.52 -9.66 -12.37
C SER A 152 8.18 -11.02 -12.95
N GLY A 153 7.98 -11.07 -14.26
CA GLY A 153 7.59 -12.29 -14.98
C GLY A 153 6.31 -12.09 -15.77
N THR A 154 5.99 -13.09 -16.59
CA THR A 154 4.82 -13.09 -17.47
C THR A 154 3.53 -13.60 -16.80
N VAL A 155 3.66 -14.23 -15.61
CA VAL A 155 2.50 -14.71 -14.86
C VAL A 155 1.95 -13.56 -14.02
N PRO A 156 0.68 -13.19 -14.17
CA PRO A 156 0.11 -12.03 -13.49
C PRO A 156 0.02 -12.22 -11.97
N LEU A 157 0.03 -11.08 -11.25
CA LEU A 157 -0.56 -11.03 -9.92
C LEU A 157 -2.07 -10.99 -10.07
N THR A 158 -2.78 -11.96 -9.49
CA THR A 158 -4.24 -12.00 -9.51
C THR A 158 -4.81 -11.46 -8.21
N LEU A 159 -5.71 -10.49 -8.29
CA LEU A 159 -6.47 -9.98 -7.15
C LEU A 159 -7.91 -10.50 -7.28
N ASP A 160 -8.28 -11.39 -6.39
CA ASP A 160 -9.57 -12.08 -6.39
C ASP A 160 -10.52 -11.39 -5.42
N GLY A 161 -11.53 -10.72 -5.92
CA GLY A 161 -12.51 -9.97 -5.12
C GLY A 161 -13.53 -10.83 -4.36
N ALA A 162 -13.42 -12.15 -4.42
CA ALA A 162 -14.33 -13.10 -3.74
C ALA A 162 -15.83 -12.82 -4.05
N ASN A 163 -16.12 -12.38 -5.28
CA ASN A 163 -17.44 -11.96 -5.76
C ASN A 163 -18.03 -10.75 -5.01
N ASN A 164 -17.18 -9.93 -4.40
CA ASN A 164 -17.60 -8.72 -3.70
C ASN A 164 -16.96 -7.48 -4.37
N PRO A 165 -17.73 -6.60 -5.03
CA PRO A 165 -17.21 -5.40 -5.67
C PRO A 165 -16.68 -4.35 -4.68
N SER A 166 -17.00 -4.48 -3.40
CA SER A 166 -16.45 -3.63 -2.33
C SER A 166 -15.17 -4.17 -1.72
N SER A 167 -14.62 -5.26 -2.26
CA SER A 167 -13.37 -5.86 -1.77
C SER A 167 -12.20 -4.90 -1.86
N VAL A 168 -11.46 -4.76 -0.75
CA VAL A 168 -10.33 -3.85 -0.61
C VAL A 168 -9.02 -4.63 -0.50
N PHE A 169 -8.01 -4.15 -1.24
CA PHE A 169 -6.65 -4.67 -1.19
C PHE A 169 -5.69 -3.54 -0.82
N VAL A 170 -4.94 -3.72 0.25
CA VAL A 170 -3.87 -2.80 0.64
C VAL A 170 -2.57 -3.57 0.65
N ILE A 171 -1.67 -3.26 -0.29
CA ILE A 171 -0.37 -3.92 -0.43
C ILE A 171 0.71 -2.92 -0.04
N LYS A 172 1.48 -3.24 1.00
CA LYS A 172 2.48 -2.36 1.60
C LYS A 172 3.88 -2.85 1.27
N ALA A 173 4.65 -2.06 0.57
CA ALA A 173 6.09 -2.26 0.37
C ALA A 173 6.85 -1.36 1.36
N GLY A 174 7.65 -1.92 2.25
CA GLY A 174 8.43 -1.17 3.24
C GLY A 174 9.52 -0.30 2.60
N SER A 175 9.93 -0.60 1.36
CA SER A 175 10.88 0.17 0.58
C SER A 175 10.32 0.47 -0.81
N THR A 176 10.78 -0.19 -1.86
CA THR A 176 10.38 0.08 -3.25
C THR A 176 9.35 -0.92 -3.79
N LEU A 177 8.57 -0.47 -4.78
CA LEU A 177 7.77 -1.32 -5.64
C LEU A 177 8.37 -1.27 -7.05
N THR A 178 8.69 -2.43 -7.63
CA THR A 178 9.19 -2.50 -9.00
C THR A 178 8.38 -3.51 -9.79
N THR A 179 7.87 -3.10 -10.95
CA THR A 179 7.27 -4.05 -11.89
C THR A 179 8.21 -4.29 -13.06
N GLY A 180 8.28 -5.52 -13.55
CA GLY A 180 9.09 -5.91 -14.70
C GLY A 180 8.42 -5.56 -16.02
N THR A 181 9.19 -5.66 -17.10
CA THR A 181 8.68 -5.51 -18.46
C THR A 181 7.56 -6.51 -18.75
N GLY A 182 6.43 -6.02 -19.27
CA GLY A 182 5.28 -6.84 -19.62
C GLY A 182 4.55 -7.51 -18.44
N SER A 183 4.92 -7.18 -17.21
CA SER A 183 4.23 -7.71 -16.04
C SER A 183 2.80 -7.18 -15.94
N SER A 184 1.92 -7.91 -15.29
CA SER A 184 0.51 -7.52 -15.20
C SER A 184 -0.13 -7.83 -13.87
N ILE A 185 -1.14 -7.02 -13.52
CA ILE A 185 -2.09 -7.29 -12.44
C ILE A 185 -3.44 -7.58 -13.08
N VAL A 186 -4.08 -8.65 -12.66
CA VAL A 186 -5.41 -9.06 -13.15
C VAL A 186 -6.40 -9.04 -11.99
N LEU A 187 -7.54 -8.40 -12.23
CA LEU A 187 -8.66 -8.34 -11.29
C LEU A 187 -9.69 -9.39 -11.66
N THR A 188 -10.13 -10.18 -10.69
CA THR A 188 -11.11 -11.26 -10.90
C THR A 188 -12.21 -11.19 -9.85
N ARG A 189 -13.32 -11.84 -10.13
CA ARG A 189 -14.43 -12.07 -9.18
C ARG A 189 -14.84 -10.79 -8.43
N GLY A 190 -15.05 -9.71 -9.16
CA GLY A 190 -15.57 -8.46 -8.61
C GLY A 190 -14.52 -7.52 -8.01
N ALA A 191 -13.22 -7.87 -8.01
CA ALA A 191 -12.19 -6.91 -7.63
C ALA A 191 -12.21 -5.68 -8.53
N GLN A 192 -12.04 -4.49 -7.96
CA GLN A 192 -12.06 -3.22 -8.68
C GLN A 192 -10.78 -2.41 -8.44
N ALA A 193 -10.20 -1.82 -9.50
CA ALA A 193 -8.95 -1.07 -9.42
C ALA A 193 -9.00 0.13 -8.46
N CYS A 194 -10.17 0.71 -8.25
CA CYS A 194 -10.39 1.81 -7.31
C CYS A 194 -10.26 1.41 -5.83
N ASN A 195 -10.35 0.11 -5.52
CA ASN A 195 -10.23 -0.46 -4.18
C ASN A 195 -8.87 -1.17 -3.97
N VAL A 196 -7.92 -0.99 -4.90
CA VAL A 196 -6.57 -1.55 -4.81
C VAL A 196 -5.58 -0.43 -4.54
N PHE A 197 -4.84 -0.55 -3.45
CA PHE A 197 -3.89 0.45 -2.98
C PHE A 197 -2.52 -0.16 -2.72
N PHE A 198 -1.50 0.39 -3.37
CA PHE A 198 -0.10 0.06 -3.12
C PHE A 198 0.55 1.21 -2.34
N GLN A 199 0.76 1.02 -1.04
CA GLN A 199 1.52 1.95 -0.21
C GLN A 199 3.00 1.59 -0.31
N VAL A 200 3.84 2.54 -0.73
CA VAL A 200 5.25 2.34 -1.03
C VAL A 200 6.12 3.23 -0.16
N GLY A 201 6.97 2.63 0.66
CA GLY A 201 7.79 3.34 1.65
C GLY A 201 8.92 4.19 1.06
N SER A 202 9.17 4.10 -0.24
CA SER A 202 10.10 4.95 -0.99
C SER A 202 9.53 5.21 -2.38
N SER A 203 10.17 4.72 -3.45
CA SER A 203 9.80 4.98 -4.84
C SER A 203 9.19 3.76 -5.52
N ALA A 204 8.36 4.01 -6.53
CA ALA A 204 7.80 2.97 -7.39
C ALA A 204 8.33 3.10 -8.82
N THR A 205 8.61 1.95 -9.46
CA THR A 205 8.97 1.87 -10.88
C THR A 205 8.04 0.88 -11.57
N LEU A 206 7.28 1.36 -12.54
CA LEU A 206 6.45 0.52 -13.41
C LEU A 206 7.22 0.21 -14.69
N GLY A 207 7.43 -1.08 -14.95
CA GLY A 207 8.24 -1.57 -16.06
C GLY A 207 7.61 -1.32 -17.43
N THR A 208 8.43 -1.36 -18.47
CA THR A 208 8.04 -1.16 -19.87
C THR A 208 6.88 -2.08 -20.25
N SER A 209 5.86 -1.51 -20.89
CA SER A 209 4.67 -2.24 -21.35
C SER A 209 3.97 -3.06 -20.25
N SER A 210 4.14 -2.69 -18.98
CA SER A 210 3.41 -3.33 -17.88
C SER A 210 1.96 -2.88 -17.84
N THR A 211 1.07 -3.75 -17.33
CA THR A 211 -0.35 -3.45 -17.11
C THR A 211 -0.63 -3.44 -15.62
N PHE A 212 -0.84 -2.28 -15.07
CA PHE A 212 -1.01 -2.06 -13.63
C PHE A 212 -2.45 -1.72 -13.27
N GLN A 213 -2.96 -2.33 -12.20
CA GLN A 213 -4.31 -2.10 -11.70
C GLN A 213 -4.24 -1.63 -10.24
N GLY A 214 -4.76 -0.43 -9.96
CA GLY A 214 -4.80 0.13 -8.62
C GLY A 214 -4.07 1.46 -8.46
N SER A 215 -4.14 2.05 -7.27
CA SER A 215 -3.52 3.32 -6.95
C SER A 215 -2.17 3.10 -6.25
N VAL A 216 -1.11 3.71 -6.77
CA VAL A 216 0.22 3.76 -6.13
C VAL A 216 0.31 5.01 -5.29
N LEU A 217 0.53 4.85 -3.98
CA LEU A 217 0.80 5.92 -3.03
C LEU A 217 2.27 5.80 -2.61
N ALA A 218 3.15 6.52 -3.28
CA ALA A 218 4.59 6.48 -3.00
C ALA A 218 5.02 7.60 -2.07
N LEU A 219 5.93 7.31 -1.15
CA LEU A 219 6.53 8.35 -0.31
C LEU A 219 7.34 9.32 -1.13
N GLU A 220 8.16 8.79 -2.04
CA GLU A 220 9.05 9.56 -2.89
C GLU A 220 8.53 9.60 -4.33
N SER A 221 9.27 9.11 -5.28
CA SER A 221 8.99 9.26 -6.71
C SER A 221 8.30 8.05 -7.33
N ILE A 222 7.61 8.29 -8.44
CA ILE A 222 7.05 7.24 -9.29
C ILE A 222 7.59 7.41 -10.71
N THR A 223 8.13 6.33 -11.28
CA THR A 223 8.55 6.26 -12.67
C THR A 223 7.71 5.21 -13.39
N ALA A 224 6.98 5.60 -14.41
CA ALA A 224 6.37 4.69 -15.36
C ALA A 224 7.21 4.69 -16.63
N THR A 225 7.89 3.57 -16.90
CA THR A 225 8.73 3.44 -18.09
C THR A 225 7.88 3.25 -19.34
N THR A 226 8.53 3.20 -20.49
CA THR A 226 7.90 3.27 -21.80
C THR A 226 6.67 2.38 -21.95
N GLY A 227 5.54 2.99 -22.31
CA GLY A 227 4.33 2.29 -22.72
C GLY A 227 3.59 1.53 -21.59
N ALA A 228 3.92 1.76 -20.34
CA ALA A 228 3.14 1.17 -19.24
C ALA A 228 1.69 1.68 -19.24
N THR A 229 0.75 0.78 -19.02
CA THR A 229 -0.69 1.07 -18.92
C THR A 229 -1.15 0.95 -17.47
N VAL A 230 -1.82 1.97 -16.96
CA VAL A 230 -2.30 2.04 -15.57
C VAL A 230 -3.79 2.31 -15.56
N VAL A 231 -4.56 1.37 -15.02
CA VAL A 231 -5.95 1.66 -14.57
C VAL A 231 -5.87 1.89 -13.07
N GLY A 232 -5.70 3.15 -12.70
CA GLY A 232 -5.33 3.51 -11.33
C GLY A 232 -4.90 4.96 -11.21
N ARG A 233 -4.07 5.21 -10.19
CA ARG A 233 -3.49 6.53 -9.90
C ARG A 233 -2.01 6.41 -9.58
N LEU A 234 -1.24 7.40 -9.96
CA LEU A 234 0.19 7.53 -9.61
C LEU A 234 0.35 8.75 -8.71
N LEU A 235 0.45 8.52 -7.41
CA LEU A 235 0.37 9.54 -6.37
C LEU A 235 1.70 9.55 -5.57
N ALA A 236 2.59 10.48 -5.93
CA ALA A 236 3.88 10.70 -5.27
C ALA A 236 3.77 11.86 -4.26
N ARG A 237 4.08 11.59 -2.98
CA ARG A 237 3.97 12.61 -1.92
C ARG A 237 5.05 13.68 -2.03
N ASN A 238 6.31 13.25 -2.02
CA ASN A 238 7.44 14.18 -1.92
C ASN A 238 8.14 14.36 -3.27
N GLY A 239 8.19 13.33 -4.08
CA GLY A 239 9.03 13.27 -5.27
C GLY A 239 8.31 13.58 -6.57
N ALA A 240 8.97 13.22 -7.66
CA ALA A 240 8.50 13.41 -9.02
C ALA A 240 7.63 12.25 -9.52
N VAL A 241 6.80 12.52 -10.53
CA VAL A 241 6.22 11.50 -11.40
C VAL A 241 6.82 11.66 -12.79
N THR A 242 7.49 10.60 -13.26
CA THR A 242 8.09 10.54 -14.61
C THR A 242 7.36 9.51 -15.45
N LEU A 243 6.94 9.94 -16.64
CA LEU A 243 6.16 9.17 -17.59
C LEU A 243 6.92 9.07 -18.92
N ASP A 244 6.62 8.04 -19.69
CA ASP A 244 7.18 7.83 -21.04
C ASP A 244 6.18 7.06 -21.91
N GLY A 245 5.36 7.79 -22.67
CA GLY A 245 4.36 7.22 -23.58
C GLY A 245 3.33 6.33 -22.89
N ASN A 246 2.95 6.66 -21.67
CA ASN A 246 2.06 5.86 -20.85
C ASN A 246 0.59 6.15 -21.12
N THR A 247 -0.27 5.20 -20.78
CA THR A 247 -1.72 5.41 -20.70
C THR A 247 -2.15 5.25 -19.25
N ILE A 248 -2.64 6.33 -18.63
CA ILE A 248 -3.09 6.34 -17.25
C ILE A 248 -4.57 6.70 -17.23
N THR A 249 -5.39 5.81 -16.70
CA THR A 249 -6.83 6.00 -16.60
C THR A 249 -7.24 5.93 -15.13
N ARG A 250 -7.78 7.02 -14.62
CA ARG A 250 -8.35 7.07 -13.28
C ARG A 250 -9.52 6.08 -13.19
N PRO A 251 -9.50 5.14 -12.23
CA PRO A 251 -10.55 4.14 -12.13
C PRO A 251 -11.83 4.76 -11.57
N SER A 252 -12.97 4.27 -12.06
CA SER A 252 -14.29 4.47 -11.44
C SER A 252 -14.71 3.18 -10.75
N CYS A 253 -15.24 3.28 -9.53
CA CYS A 253 -15.90 2.15 -8.89
C CYS A 253 -17.30 1.97 -9.41
N ALA A 254 -17.66 0.76 -9.81
CA ALA A 254 -19.06 0.41 -9.92
C ALA A 254 -19.67 0.43 -8.50
N ALA A 255 -20.83 1.06 -8.33
CA ALA A 255 -21.56 0.98 -7.08
C ALA A 255 -21.88 -0.49 -6.79
N ALA A 256 -21.73 -0.91 -5.51
CA ALA A 256 -22.25 -2.21 -5.09
C ALA A 256 -23.74 -2.26 -5.46
N VAL A 257 -24.14 -3.28 -6.22
CA VAL A 257 -25.57 -3.48 -6.53
C VAL A 257 -26.27 -3.73 -5.19
N PRO A 258 -27.27 -2.93 -4.79
CA PRO A 258 -28.02 -3.21 -3.56
C PRO A 258 -28.81 -4.51 -3.77
N GLY A 259 -28.30 -5.61 -3.27
CA GLY A 259 -28.92 -6.92 -3.44
C GLY A 259 -28.08 -8.08 -2.91
N ASP A 260 -26.78 -7.91 -2.76
CA ASP A 260 -25.87 -8.99 -2.32
C ASP A 260 -25.33 -8.82 -0.88
N SER A 261 -25.96 -7.96 -0.09
CA SER A 261 -25.79 -8.05 1.37
C SER A 261 -26.56 -9.32 1.80
N ALA A 262 -25.82 -10.42 1.94
CA ALA A 262 -26.27 -11.52 2.79
C ALA A 262 -26.51 -10.90 4.17
N THR A 263 -27.77 -10.54 4.43
CA THR A 263 -28.23 -10.17 5.76
C THR A 263 -27.83 -11.33 6.66
N PRO A 264 -26.99 -11.15 7.68
CA PRO A 264 -26.78 -12.21 8.64
C PRO A 264 -28.16 -12.52 9.22
N THR A 265 -28.68 -13.71 8.92
CA THR A 265 -29.89 -14.22 9.55
C THR A 265 -29.61 -14.22 11.05
N ALA A 266 -30.10 -13.18 11.72
CA ALA A 266 -30.08 -13.14 13.16
C ALA A 266 -30.92 -14.35 13.64
N THR A 267 -30.22 -15.38 14.11
CA THR A 267 -30.83 -16.47 14.83
C THR A 267 -31.47 -15.84 16.06
N VAL A 268 -32.77 -15.59 16.00
CA VAL A 268 -33.56 -15.14 17.15
C VAL A 268 -33.50 -16.24 18.21
N SER A 269 -32.68 -16.00 19.23
CA SER A 269 -32.76 -16.77 20.48
C SER A 269 -34.18 -16.67 21.03
N PRO A 270 -34.80 -17.77 21.43
CA PRO A 270 -36.14 -17.69 22.02
C PRO A 270 -36.11 -16.82 23.29
N VAL A 271 -36.93 -15.79 23.25
CA VAL A 271 -37.16 -14.91 24.42
C VAL A 271 -37.81 -15.76 25.51
N PRO A 272 -37.30 -15.80 26.76
CA PRO A 272 -37.99 -16.44 27.85
C PRO A 272 -39.27 -15.63 28.17
N THR A 273 -40.41 -16.26 28.07
CA THR A 273 -41.72 -15.72 28.50
C THR A 273 -41.73 -15.55 29.99
N THR A 274 -41.66 -14.32 30.50
CA THR A 274 -41.99 -13.99 31.88
C THR A 274 -43.50 -13.83 32.04
N PRO A 275 -44.10 -14.31 33.15
CA PRO A 275 -45.53 -14.15 33.40
C PRO A 275 -45.90 -12.69 33.69
N GLY A 276 -47.07 -12.30 33.21
CA GLY A 276 -47.57 -10.92 33.18
C GLY A 276 -47.58 -10.19 34.52
N SER A 277 -47.16 -8.92 34.45
CA SER A 277 -47.38 -7.91 35.47
C SER A 277 -48.62 -7.11 35.08
N PRO A 278 -49.48 -6.71 36.06
CA PRO A 278 -50.74 -6.02 35.76
C PRO A 278 -50.55 -4.60 35.27
N ALA A 279 -51.49 -4.16 34.46
CA ALA A 279 -51.52 -2.86 33.78
C ALA A 279 -51.50 -1.67 34.79
N PRO A 280 -50.75 -0.60 34.50
CA PRO A 280 -50.83 0.63 35.27
C PRO A 280 -52.06 1.43 34.85
N THR A 281 -52.80 1.88 35.87
CA THR A 281 -53.94 2.76 35.83
C THR A 281 -53.58 4.14 35.27
N THR A 282 -54.43 4.65 34.38
CA THR A 282 -54.35 5.98 33.77
C THR A 282 -54.31 7.09 34.80
N ALA A 283 -53.27 7.95 34.75
CA ALA A 283 -53.22 9.23 35.47
C ALA A 283 -53.80 10.35 34.57
N PRO A 284 -54.49 11.34 35.18
CA PRO A 284 -55.16 12.41 34.44
C PRO A 284 -54.16 13.46 33.90
N SER A 285 -54.50 14.03 32.74
CA SER A 285 -53.79 15.11 32.06
C SER A 285 -53.77 16.41 32.90
N PRO A 286 -52.65 17.20 32.88
CA PRO A 286 -52.64 18.53 33.48
C PRO A 286 -53.31 19.56 32.55
N PRO A 287 -53.84 20.66 33.15
CA PRO A 287 -54.66 21.65 32.45
C PRO A 287 -53.81 22.58 31.55
N THR A 288 -54.43 22.95 30.44
CA THR A 288 -53.95 23.92 29.44
C THR A 288 -53.92 25.33 30.05
N GLY A 289 -52.73 25.93 30.16
CA GLY A 289 -52.57 27.36 30.49
C GLY A 289 -52.42 28.20 29.20
N PRO A 290 -52.77 29.49 29.26
CA PRO A 290 -52.86 30.34 28.08
C PRO A 290 -51.50 30.74 27.51
N PRO A 291 -51.41 31.17 26.21
CA PRO A 291 -50.16 31.48 25.53
C PRO A 291 -49.54 32.77 26.06
N VAL A 292 -48.23 32.72 26.31
CA VAL A 292 -47.43 33.90 26.62
C VAL A 292 -46.85 34.46 25.32
N LEU A 293 -47.04 35.76 25.17
CA LEU A 293 -46.69 36.62 24.04
C LEU A 293 -45.17 36.66 23.74
N GLU A 294 -44.90 36.83 22.46
CA GLU A 294 -43.70 37.24 21.78
C GLU A 294 -42.71 38.06 22.61
N GLY A 295 -41.48 37.58 22.65
CA GLY A 295 -40.29 38.38 22.95
C GLY A 295 -39.49 38.60 21.69
N SER A 296 -39.34 39.84 21.26
CA SER A 296 -38.59 40.30 20.13
C SER A 296 -37.11 39.83 20.13
N PRO A 297 -36.49 39.62 18.98
CA PRO A 297 -35.08 39.27 18.89
C PRO A 297 -34.18 40.45 19.30
N PRO A 298 -33.04 40.20 19.94
CA PRO A 298 -32.10 41.27 20.31
C PRO A 298 -31.43 41.85 19.06
N THR A 299 -31.49 43.16 18.95
CA THR A 299 -30.83 44.02 17.99
C THR A 299 -29.32 43.89 18.13
N LEU A 300 -28.63 43.50 17.09
CA LEU A 300 -27.18 43.54 17.01
C LEU A 300 -26.70 45.01 17.05
N ALA A 301 -25.89 45.32 18.05
CA ALA A 301 -25.16 46.60 18.12
C ALA A 301 -24.05 46.64 17.07
N PRO A 302 -23.74 47.83 16.51
CA PRO A 302 -22.66 47.97 15.54
C PRO A 302 -21.28 47.84 16.22
N PRO A 303 -20.21 47.43 15.47
CA PRO A 303 -18.90 47.26 16.04
C PRO A 303 -18.28 48.62 16.40
N HIS A 304 -17.82 48.72 17.64
CA HIS A 304 -17.00 49.83 18.10
C HIS A 304 -15.61 49.76 17.44
N ASN A 305 -15.25 50.78 16.69
CA ASN A 305 -13.88 51.08 16.32
C ASN A 305 -13.15 51.58 17.56
N ASP A 306 -12.37 50.76 18.21
CA ASP A 306 -11.33 51.22 19.11
C ASP A 306 -9.99 51.19 18.37
N SER A 307 -9.61 52.37 17.96
CA SER A 307 -8.25 52.69 17.59
C SER A 307 -7.40 52.78 18.85
N SER A 308 -6.69 51.73 19.18
CA SER A 308 -5.53 51.78 20.08
C SER A 308 -4.29 51.36 19.32
N THR A 309 -3.59 52.35 18.81
CA THR A 309 -2.17 52.39 18.57
C THR A 309 -1.46 51.91 19.83
N ASP A 310 -0.71 50.79 19.73
CA ASP A 310 0.65 50.63 20.22
C ASP A 310 1.05 49.15 20.18
N GLY A 311 2.19 48.88 19.53
CA GLY A 311 2.77 47.53 19.55
C GLY A 311 3.33 47.05 18.21
N GLN A 312 3.71 47.96 17.35
CA GLN A 312 4.53 47.61 16.18
C GLN A 312 5.91 47.15 16.66
N VAL A 313 6.17 45.84 16.57
CA VAL A 313 7.49 45.30 16.82
C VAL A 313 8.37 45.63 15.62
N SER A 314 8.97 46.80 15.70
CA SER A 314 10.02 47.28 14.80
C SER A 314 11.35 46.57 15.18
N ARG A 315 11.53 45.33 14.72
CA ARG A 315 12.84 44.71 14.57
C ARG A 315 12.91 43.99 13.23
N VAL A 316 13.32 44.73 12.25
CA VAL A 316 13.91 44.20 11.01
C VAL A 316 15.28 43.65 11.38
N PRO A 317 15.60 42.36 11.15
CA PRO A 317 16.97 41.89 11.27
C PRO A 317 17.76 42.47 10.12
N SER A 318 18.62 43.44 10.41
CA SER A 318 19.66 43.91 9.49
C SER A 318 20.81 42.89 9.54
N GLY A 319 20.74 41.85 8.71
CA GLY A 319 21.82 40.94 8.43
C GLY A 319 21.86 40.73 6.93
N GLY A 320 22.64 41.54 6.25
CA GLY A 320 22.94 41.32 4.84
C GLY A 320 23.71 40.02 4.67
N VAL A 321 23.17 39.11 3.86
CA VAL A 321 23.90 37.97 3.34
C VAL A 321 24.89 38.53 2.32
N PRO A 322 26.23 38.36 2.49
CA PRO A 322 27.16 38.77 1.46
C PRO A 322 26.92 37.94 0.20
N ALA A 323 26.53 38.60 -0.87
CA ALA A 323 26.54 38.04 -2.20
C ALA A 323 27.99 37.69 -2.53
N GLY A 324 28.26 36.38 -2.73
CA GLY A 324 29.55 35.92 -3.21
C GLY A 324 29.79 36.45 -4.62
N ASP A 325 30.79 37.30 -4.74
CA ASP A 325 31.35 37.76 -6.01
C ASP A 325 32.03 36.57 -6.68
N GLY A 326 31.61 36.23 -7.86
CA GLY A 326 32.20 35.18 -8.69
C GLY A 326 33.59 35.55 -9.16
N SER A 327 34.61 35.45 -8.31
CA SER A 327 36.01 35.60 -8.69
C SER A 327 36.53 34.29 -9.24
N LEU A 328 36.85 34.30 -10.52
CA LEU A 328 37.58 33.28 -11.24
C LEU A 328 38.91 32.95 -10.54
N LEU A 329 39.06 31.70 -10.06
CA LEU A 329 40.35 31.19 -9.59
C LEU A 329 41.25 30.93 -10.78
N THR A 330 42.22 31.82 -10.94
CA THR A 330 43.38 31.67 -11.83
C THR A 330 44.28 30.55 -11.29
N ALA A 331 44.66 29.64 -12.18
CA ALA A 331 45.57 28.54 -11.90
C ALA A 331 46.94 29.06 -11.40
N GLY A 332 47.29 28.67 -10.17
CA GLY A 332 48.62 28.83 -9.60
C GLY A 332 49.28 27.45 -9.46
N SER A 333 50.31 27.22 -10.27
CA SER A 333 51.21 26.08 -10.17
C SER A 333 52.16 26.23 -8.99
N GLY A 334 52.20 25.25 -8.08
CA GLY A 334 53.18 25.12 -6.99
C GLY A 334 53.31 23.65 -6.56
N PRO A 335 54.51 23.22 -6.10
CA PRO A 335 54.93 21.82 -6.25
C PRO A 335 54.50 20.89 -5.11
N LEU A 336 54.49 19.63 -5.49
CA LEU A 336 54.38 18.35 -4.78
C LEU A 336 54.89 18.33 -3.33
N ASP A 337 54.02 17.87 -2.42
CA ASP A 337 54.42 17.08 -1.26
C ASP A 337 53.40 15.97 -1.00
N ALA A 338 53.86 14.73 -1.06
CA ALA A 338 53.07 13.53 -0.81
C ALA A 338 53.30 13.03 0.61
N PRO A 339 52.29 12.52 1.30
CA PRO A 339 52.50 11.49 2.26
C PRO A 339 51.98 10.13 1.82
N ARG A 340 52.85 9.15 1.97
CA ARG A 340 52.63 7.72 1.76
C ARG A 340 51.70 7.15 2.84
N GLY A 341 50.72 6.29 2.39
CA GLY A 341 49.99 5.36 3.26
C GLY A 341 49.20 4.38 2.40
N PRO A 342 48.99 3.12 2.84
CA PRO A 342 49.07 1.98 1.95
C PRO A 342 47.76 1.31 1.54
N LEU A 343 47.88 0.55 0.43
CA LEU A 343 47.14 -0.67 0.03
C LEU A 343 45.64 -0.57 -0.24
N ALA A 344 45.34 -0.39 -1.51
CA ALA A 344 44.08 -0.85 -2.13
C ALA A 344 44.26 -2.28 -2.63
N LEU A 345 43.42 -3.19 -2.17
CA LEU A 345 43.33 -4.58 -2.63
C LEU A 345 42.33 -4.64 -3.79
N THR A 346 42.82 -4.76 -5.01
CA THR A 346 42.01 -5.04 -6.21
C THR A 346 41.84 -6.54 -6.35
N VAL A 347 40.60 -7.02 -6.23
CA VAL A 347 40.22 -8.39 -6.62
C VAL A 347 39.66 -8.35 -8.02
N ALA A 348 40.46 -8.84 -8.98
CA ALA A 348 40.02 -9.12 -10.32
C ALA A 348 39.41 -10.53 -10.37
N LEU A 349 38.14 -10.62 -10.74
CA LEU A 349 37.48 -11.90 -11.01
C LEU A 349 37.57 -12.20 -12.50
N LEU A 350 38.43 -13.16 -12.88
CA LEU A 350 38.45 -13.75 -14.22
C LEU A 350 37.25 -14.72 -14.35
N GLY A 351 36.39 -14.47 -15.32
CA GLY A 351 35.36 -15.41 -15.74
C GLY A 351 35.97 -16.46 -16.69
N ALA A 352 35.84 -17.73 -16.33
CA ALA A 352 36.12 -18.86 -17.22
C ALA A 352 34.80 -19.39 -17.79
N THR A 353 34.61 -19.23 -19.10
CA THR A 353 33.55 -19.86 -19.88
C THR A 353 33.99 -21.27 -20.27
N ALA A 354 33.32 -22.29 -19.76
CA ALA A 354 33.44 -23.66 -20.26
C ALA A 354 32.27 -23.99 -21.19
N VAL A 355 32.57 -24.10 -22.47
CA VAL A 355 31.66 -24.63 -23.51
C VAL A 355 31.82 -26.15 -23.53
N LEU A 356 30.80 -26.89 -23.12
CA LEU A 356 30.70 -28.32 -23.34
C LEU A 356 29.78 -28.58 -24.55
N ARG A 357 30.37 -28.95 -25.68
CA ARG A 357 29.69 -29.58 -26.81
C ARG A 357 29.54 -31.08 -26.53
N SER A 358 28.32 -31.57 -26.42
CA SER A 358 28.06 -33.02 -26.55
C SER A 358 27.47 -33.30 -27.93
N ARG A 359 28.18 -34.11 -28.69
CA ARG A 359 27.76 -34.65 -29.99
C ARG A 359 26.86 -35.87 -29.76
N ALA A 360 25.73 -35.87 -30.42
CA ALA A 360 24.90 -37.06 -30.63
C ALA A 360 25.66 -38.12 -31.48
N HIS A 361 25.51 -39.37 -31.14
CA HIS A 361 25.75 -40.51 -32.01
C HIS A 361 24.51 -41.39 -32.06
N THR A 362 24.02 -41.55 -33.25
CA THR A 362 23.03 -42.48 -33.77
C THR A 362 23.38 -43.93 -33.50
N ARG A 363 22.41 -44.69 -33.04
CA ARG A 363 21.96 -45.93 -33.69
C ARG A 363 20.62 -46.35 -33.14
#